data_e1358bf32d0a0919348562d58ab65cd0
#
_entry.id   e1358bf32d0a0919348562d58ab65cd0
#
_cell.length_a   1.000
_cell.length_b   1.000
_cell.length_c   1.000
_cell.angle_alpha   90.00
_cell.angle_beta   90.00
_cell.angle_gamma   90.00
#
_symmetry.space_group_name_H-M   'P 1'
#
loop_
_entity.id
_entity.type
_entity.pdbx_description
1 polymer ?
#
loop_
_entity_poly.entity_id
_entity_poly.type
_entity_poly.pdbx_seq_one_letter_code
_entity_poly.pdbx_strand_id
1 'polypeptide(L)'
;ATMNSFEQINKIIDNEDLEKLKEEVQNIHIDKELEEYIIDIIDASRNPKDYDLDELVDIIQFGASPRATIDMFKAVKANAFLRGNDYVSPIDIALIVKDTLRHRIILSYEALAKEINIDDVIQKILEKIDIP
;
A
#
# COMPACT_ATOMS: atom_id res chain seq x y z
N ALA A 1 9.17 25.22 32.02
CA ALA A 1 8.59 26.34 31.29
C ALA A 1 8.10 25.95 29.91
N THR A 2 8.74 24.98 29.29
CA THR A 2 8.36 24.49 27.97
C THR A 2 7.09 23.64 27.98
N MET A 3 6.70 23.15 29.13
CA MET A 3 5.52 22.29 29.30
C MET A 3 4.20 23.02 29.02
N ASN A 4 4.20 24.35 29.11
CA ASN A 4 3.03 25.17 28.87
C ASN A 4 2.88 25.65 27.42
N SER A 5 3.80 25.20 26.52
CA SER A 5 3.81 25.64 25.13
C SER A 5 2.89 24.83 24.22
N PHE A 6 2.23 23.79 24.72
CA PHE A 6 1.29 22.99 23.93
C PHE A 6 -0.01 23.77 23.73
N GLU A 7 -0.35 23.98 22.47
CA GLU A 7 -1.65 24.55 22.13
C GLU A 7 -2.76 23.56 22.48
N GLN A 8 -3.91 24.09 22.90
CA GLN A 8 -5.07 23.23 23.11
C GLN A 8 -5.57 22.70 21.77
N ILE A 9 -5.81 21.40 21.74
CA ILE A 9 -6.42 20.74 20.58
C ILE A 9 -7.93 20.93 20.66
N ASN A 10 -8.50 21.49 19.60
CA ASN A 10 -9.94 21.67 19.49
C ASN A 10 -10.57 20.47 18.80
N LYS A 11 -11.69 20.02 19.32
CA LYS A 11 -12.49 18.99 18.67
C LYS A 11 -13.12 19.58 17.40
N ILE A 12 -12.89 18.94 16.25
CA ILE A 12 -13.45 19.36 14.96
C ILE A 12 -14.57 18.42 14.53
N ILE A 13 -14.41 17.12 14.77
CA ILE A 13 -15.38 16.09 14.42
C ILE A 13 -15.59 15.17 15.63
N ASP A 14 -16.74 14.53 15.70
CA ASP A 14 -17.04 13.51 16.70
C ASP A 14 -16.96 12.10 16.12
N ASN A 15 -17.25 11.08 16.95
CA ASN A 15 -17.22 9.69 16.51
C ASN A 15 -18.26 9.38 15.43
N GLU A 16 -19.41 10.03 15.48
CA GLU A 16 -20.47 9.86 14.49
C GLU A 16 -20.02 10.38 13.12
N ASP A 17 -19.38 11.55 13.10
CA ASP A 17 -18.80 12.11 11.88
C ASP A 17 -17.73 11.18 11.30
N LEU A 18 -16.86 10.62 12.14
CA LEU A 18 -15.82 9.69 11.73
C LEU A 18 -16.44 8.42 11.12
N GLU A 19 -17.48 7.86 11.70
CA GLU A 19 -18.14 6.68 11.15
C GLU A 19 -18.79 6.97 9.79
N LYS A 20 -19.36 8.15 9.60
CA LYS A 20 -19.88 8.57 8.29
C LYS A 20 -18.78 8.66 7.24
N LEU A 21 -17.62 9.22 7.60
CA LEU A 21 -16.46 9.29 6.70
C LEU A 21 -15.97 7.89 6.32
N LYS A 22 -15.92 6.98 7.28
CA LYS A 22 -15.54 5.58 7.01
C LYS A 22 -16.49 4.90 6.03
N GLU A 23 -17.79 5.13 6.15
CA GLU A 23 -18.77 4.60 5.21
C GLU A 23 -18.58 5.18 3.82
N GLU A 24 -18.33 6.47 3.70
CA GLU A 24 -18.06 7.12 2.42
C GLU A 24 -16.81 6.55 1.75
N VAL A 25 -15.76 6.30 2.51
CA VAL A 25 -14.54 5.67 2.00
C VAL A 25 -14.82 4.25 1.51
N GLN A 26 -15.57 3.46 2.27
CA GLN A 26 -15.92 2.09 1.88
C GLN A 26 -16.72 2.04 0.57
N ASN A 27 -17.52 3.07 0.30
CA ASN A 27 -18.35 3.15 -0.90
C ASN A 27 -17.60 3.68 -2.14
N ILE A 28 -16.34 4.06 -2.00
CA ILE A 28 -15.51 4.43 -3.13
C ILE A 28 -15.40 3.22 -4.07
N HIS A 29 -15.67 3.46 -5.36
CA HIS A 29 -15.61 2.41 -6.37
C HIS A 29 -14.18 2.04 -6.74
N ILE A 30 -13.93 0.75 -6.92
CA ILE A 30 -12.69 0.24 -7.49
C ILE A 30 -13.03 -0.77 -8.58
N ASP A 31 -12.49 -0.55 -9.79
CA ASP A 31 -12.71 -1.46 -10.90
C ASP A 31 -12.03 -2.81 -10.64
N LYS A 32 -12.65 -3.87 -11.13
CA LYS A 32 -12.14 -5.24 -10.98
C LYS A 32 -10.70 -5.38 -11.50
N GLU A 33 -10.37 -4.74 -12.59
CA GLU A 33 -9.02 -4.75 -13.16
C GLU A 33 -8.00 -4.14 -12.20
N LEU A 34 -8.36 -3.09 -11.46
CA LEU A 34 -7.50 -2.50 -10.45
C LEU A 34 -7.39 -3.38 -9.20
N GLU A 35 -8.46 -4.07 -8.83
CA GLU A 35 -8.39 -5.06 -7.75
C GLU A 35 -7.42 -6.19 -8.11
N GLU A 36 -7.49 -6.71 -9.32
CA GLU A 36 -6.58 -7.74 -9.83
C GLU A 36 -5.15 -7.24 -9.87
N TYR A 37 -4.94 -6.01 -10.28
CA TYR A 37 -3.61 -5.37 -10.28
C TYR A 37 -3.00 -5.34 -8.88
N ILE A 38 -3.77 -4.95 -7.87
CA ILE A 38 -3.31 -4.96 -6.47
C ILE A 38 -2.98 -6.37 -6.01
N ILE A 39 -3.82 -7.35 -6.34
CA ILE A 39 -3.60 -8.75 -5.99
C ILE A 39 -2.31 -9.26 -6.63
N ASP A 40 -2.06 -8.92 -7.89
CA ASP A 40 -0.85 -9.32 -8.59
C ASP A 40 0.42 -8.72 -7.97
N ILE A 41 0.37 -7.47 -7.55
CA ILE A 41 1.49 -6.83 -6.84
C ILE A 41 1.85 -7.62 -5.57
N ILE A 42 0.84 -7.96 -4.79
CA ILE A 42 1.06 -8.69 -3.53
C ILE A 42 1.52 -10.11 -3.81
N ASP A 43 0.92 -10.79 -4.77
CA ASP A 43 1.32 -12.14 -5.15
C ASP A 43 2.75 -12.16 -5.70
N ALA A 44 3.15 -11.18 -6.49
CA ALA A 44 4.52 -11.07 -7.01
C ALA A 44 5.56 -10.97 -5.89
N SER A 45 5.23 -10.33 -4.76
CA SER A 45 6.12 -10.29 -3.60
C SER A 45 6.30 -11.66 -2.95
N ARG A 46 5.31 -12.54 -3.07
CA ARG A 46 5.33 -13.90 -2.51
C ARG A 46 5.89 -14.93 -3.48
N ASN A 47 5.61 -14.77 -4.75
CA ASN A 47 5.94 -15.71 -5.82
C ASN A 47 6.60 -14.99 -7.00
N PRO A 48 7.79 -14.39 -6.80
CA PRO A 48 8.40 -13.56 -7.85
C PRO A 48 8.70 -14.31 -9.14
N LYS A 49 8.96 -15.63 -9.08
CA LYS A 49 9.18 -16.43 -10.30
C LYS A 49 8.00 -16.45 -11.24
N ASP A 50 6.77 -16.40 -10.71
CA ASP A 50 5.56 -16.43 -11.52
C ASP A 50 5.37 -15.15 -12.33
N TYR A 51 6.18 -14.12 -12.03
CA TYR A 51 6.12 -12.80 -12.66
C TYR A 51 7.43 -12.44 -13.35
N ASP A 52 8.27 -13.43 -13.69
CA ASP A 52 9.58 -13.21 -14.29
C ASP A 52 10.49 -12.27 -13.47
N LEU A 53 10.38 -12.35 -12.17
CA LEU A 53 11.18 -11.60 -11.20
C LEU A 53 12.16 -12.53 -10.47
N ASP A 54 12.85 -13.38 -11.22
CA ASP A 54 13.75 -14.40 -10.65
C ASP A 54 14.83 -13.79 -9.78
N GLU A 55 15.29 -12.56 -10.10
CA GLU A 55 16.28 -11.85 -9.31
C GLU A 55 15.82 -11.52 -7.89
N LEU A 56 14.52 -11.51 -7.64
CA LEU A 56 13.97 -11.21 -6.30
C LEU A 56 13.84 -12.45 -5.42
N VAL A 57 14.00 -13.65 -5.96
CA VAL A 57 13.81 -14.91 -5.21
C VAL A 57 14.74 -14.97 -4.00
N ASP A 58 16.02 -14.60 -4.18
CA ASP A 58 17.01 -14.63 -3.10
C ASP A 58 17.05 -13.32 -2.29
N ILE A 59 16.33 -12.30 -2.74
CA ILE A 59 16.29 -10.99 -2.09
C ILE A 59 15.14 -10.90 -1.11
N ILE A 60 13.96 -11.42 -1.46
CA ILE A 60 12.79 -11.41 -0.59
C ILE A 60 12.78 -12.70 0.21
N GLN A 61 12.87 -12.58 1.53
CA GLN A 61 12.71 -13.73 2.42
C GLN A 61 11.23 -14.06 2.62
N PHE A 62 10.41 -13.06 2.93
CA PHE A 62 8.96 -13.20 3.07
C PHE A 62 8.27 -12.07 2.31
N GLY A 63 7.39 -12.43 1.39
CA GLY A 63 6.51 -11.50 0.71
C GLY A 63 5.36 -11.05 1.62
N ALA A 64 4.60 -10.07 1.14
CA ALA A 64 3.44 -9.58 1.86
C ALA A 64 2.37 -10.66 1.96
N SER A 65 1.70 -10.73 3.12
CA SER A 65 0.63 -11.71 3.31
C SER A 65 -0.61 -11.33 2.48
N PRO A 66 -1.50 -12.30 2.18
CA PRO A 66 -2.78 -11.98 1.50
C PRO A 66 -3.63 -10.95 2.25
N ARG A 67 -3.45 -10.81 3.57
CA ARG A 67 -4.12 -9.78 4.36
C ARG A 67 -3.72 -8.37 3.92
N ALA A 68 -2.53 -8.21 3.37
CA ALA A 68 -2.08 -6.94 2.81
C ALA A 68 -2.98 -6.45 1.68
N THR A 69 -3.65 -7.36 0.95
CA THR A 69 -4.62 -7.01 -0.09
C THR A 69 -5.78 -6.22 0.49
N ILE A 70 -6.32 -6.64 1.62
CA ILE A 70 -7.43 -5.96 2.31
C ILE A 70 -6.99 -4.55 2.74
N ASP A 71 -5.81 -4.46 3.35
CA ASP A 71 -5.27 -3.18 3.80
C ASP A 71 -5.00 -2.24 2.61
N MET A 72 -4.50 -2.79 1.52
CA MET A 72 -4.25 -2.02 0.30
C MET A 72 -5.55 -1.47 -0.29
N PHE A 73 -6.61 -2.29 -0.37
CA PHE A 73 -7.92 -1.84 -0.86
C PHE A 73 -8.46 -0.68 -0.03
N LYS A 74 -8.37 -0.78 1.29
CA LYS A 74 -8.78 0.29 2.19
C LYS A 74 -7.97 1.56 1.99
N ALA A 75 -6.66 1.42 1.88
CA ALA A 75 -5.76 2.55 1.73
C ALA A 75 -5.95 3.29 0.40
N VAL A 76 -6.12 2.56 -0.71
CA VAL A 76 -6.32 3.21 -2.02
C VAL A 76 -7.68 3.89 -2.11
N LYS A 77 -8.72 3.33 -1.51
CA LYS A 77 -10.03 3.98 -1.42
C LYS A 77 -9.96 5.26 -0.58
N ALA A 78 -9.27 5.22 0.55
CA ALA A 78 -9.07 6.40 1.38
C ALA A 78 -8.29 7.49 0.63
N ASN A 79 -7.26 7.09 -0.14
CA ASN A 79 -6.49 8.04 -0.94
C ASN A 79 -7.35 8.70 -2.03
N ALA A 80 -8.17 7.91 -2.73
CA ALA A 80 -9.10 8.43 -3.74
C ALA A 80 -10.10 9.43 -3.11
N PHE A 81 -10.65 9.07 -1.94
CA PHE A 81 -11.54 9.94 -1.19
C PHE A 81 -10.87 11.27 -0.84
N LEU A 82 -9.66 11.23 -0.32
CA LEU A 82 -8.90 12.43 0.05
C LEU A 82 -8.57 13.31 -1.16
N ARG A 83 -8.48 12.72 -2.36
CA ARG A 83 -8.30 13.45 -3.61
C ARG A 83 -9.60 14.00 -4.18
N GLY A 84 -10.72 13.76 -3.51
CA GLY A 84 -12.03 14.25 -3.93
C GLY A 84 -12.71 13.40 -5.02
N ASN A 85 -12.27 12.15 -5.22
CA ASN A 85 -12.83 11.23 -6.20
C ASN A 85 -13.71 10.18 -5.53
N ASP A 86 -14.70 9.68 -6.25
CA ASP A 86 -15.57 8.60 -5.81
C ASP A 86 -15.18 7.24 -6.41
N TYR A 87 -14.03 7.18 -7.07
CA TYR A 87 -13.47 5.96 -7.66
C TYR A 87 -11.94 5.95 -7.51
N VAL A 88 -11.37 4.75 -7.44
CA VAL A 88 -9.93 4.53 -7.41
C VAL A 88 -9.37 4.59 -8.83
N SER A 89 -8.24 5.26 -8.98
CA SER A 89 -7.48 5.29 -10.23
C SER A 89 -6.07 4.71 -10.02
N PRO A 90 -5.34 4.39 -11.10
CA PRO A 90 -3.98 3.86 -10.95
C PRO A 90 -3.04 4.75 -10.13
N ILE A 91 -3.23 6.06 -10.14
CA ILE A 91 -2.39 6.97 -9.35
C ILE A 91 -2.58 6.77 -7.85
N ASP A 92 -3.80 6.40 -7.41
CA ASP A 92 -4.04 6.10 -6.00
C ASP A 92 -3.21 4.91 -5.55
N ILE A 93 -3.10 3.89 -6.38
CA ILE A 93 -2.27 2.72 -6.12
C ILE A 93 -0.78 3.11 -6.08
N ALA A 94 -0.32 3.87 -7.07
CA ALA A 94 1.07 4.31 -7.15
C ALA A 94 1.52 5.11 -5.92
N LEU A 95 0.64 5.95 -5.37
CA LEU A 95 0.94 6.76 -4.21
C LEU A 95 0.98 5.95 -2.90
N ILE A 96 0.23 4.86 -2.83
CA ILE A 96 0.01 4.12 -1.58
C ILE A 96 0.86 2.85 -1.47
N VAL A 97 1.22 2.23 -2.60
CA VAL A 97 1.78 0.87 -2.60
C VAL A 97 3.07 0.76 -1.80
N LYS A 98 4.00 1.68 -1.96
CA LYS A 98 5.29 1.61 -1.25
C LYS A 98 5.11 1.75 0.26
N ASP A 99 4.31 2.72 0.68
CA ASP A 99 4.06 2.96 2.09
C ASP A 99 3.33 1.78 2.75
N THR A 100 2.42 1.14 2.02
CA THR A 100 1.68 -0.01 2.53
C THR A 100 2.53 -1.26 2.62
N LEU A 101 3.38 -1.52 1.63
CA LEU A 101 4.15 -2.76 1.54
C LEU A 101 5.52 -2.71 2.22
N ARG A 102 6.07 -1.53 2.46
CA ARG A 102 7.43 -1.36 3.01
C ARG A 102 7.65 -2.17 4.28
N HIS A 103 6.66 -2.26 5.15
CA HIS A 103 6.72 -2.97 6.41
C HIS A 103 6.15 -4.39 6.36
N ARG A 104 5.73 -4.85 5.18
CA ARG A 104 5.09 -6.15 4.99
C ARG A 104 5.92 -7.12 4.19
N ILE A 105 7.00 -6.65 3.57
CA ILE A 105 7.97 -7.47 2.84
C ILE A 105 9.25 -7.53 3.67
N ILE A 106 9.75 -8.73 3.91
CA ILE A 106 10.99 -8.93 4.68
C ILE A 106 12.09 -9.37 3.73
N LEU A 107 13.18 -8.61 3.70
CA LEU A 107 14.34 -8.92 2.89
C LEU A 107 15.21 -9.99 3.56
N SER A 108 15.95 -10.75 2.73
CA SER A 108 16.89 -11.77 3.21
C SER A 108 18.12 -11.12 3.85
N TYR A 109 18.86 -11.89 4.64
CA TYR A 109 20.13 -11.43 5.21
C TYR A 109 21.12 -11.02 4.13
N GLU A 110 21.15 -11.77 3.04
CA GLU A 110 22.02 -11.45 1.89
C GLU A 110 21.66 -10.08 1.31
N ALA A 111 20.39 -9.81 1.13
CA ALA A 111 19.91 -8.52 0.63
C ALA A 111 20.27 -7.38 1.59
N LEU A 112 20.09 -7.59 2.89
CA LEU A 112 20.45 -6.60 3.92
C LEU A 112 21.97 -6.36 3.95
N ALA A 113 22.78 -7.41 3.80
CA ALA A 113 24.24 -7.29 3.75
C ALA A 113 24.70 -6.50 2.52
N LYS A 114 23.98 -6.58 1.41
CA LYS A 114 24.25 -5.82 0.18
C LYS A 114 23.61 -4.43 0.21
N GLU A 115 22.99 -4.04 1.31
CA GLU A 115 22.31 -2.74 1.47
C GLU A 115 21.23 -2.47 0.41
N ILE A 116 20.50 -3.52 0.03
CA ILE A 116 19.39 -3.39 -0.91
C ILE A 116 18.23 -2.66 -0.24
N ASN A 117 17.72 -1.65 -0.93
CA ASN A 117 16.61 -0.82 -0.43
C ASN A 117 15.28 -1.49 -0.76
N ILE A 118 14.41 -1.60 0.25
CA ILE A 118 13.08 -2.19 0.07
C ILE A 118 12.23 -1.44 -0.96
N ASP A 119 12.34 -0.12 -1.03
CA ASP A 119 11.59 0.66 -2.01
C ASP A 119 12.00 0.33 -3.45
N ASP A 120 13.27 0.01 -3.67
CA ASP A 120 13.77 -0.42 -4.99
C ASP A 120 13.22 -1.80 -5.36
N VAL A 121 13.08 -2.69 -4.37
CA VAL A 121 12.47 -4.01 -4.59
C VAL A 121 11.00 -3.85 -5.00
N ILE A 122 10.25 -3.03 -4.29
CA ILE A 122 8.85 -2.75 -4.61
C ILE A 122 8.74 -2.11 -6.00
N GLN A 123 9.65 -1.20 -6.32
CA GLN A 123 9.68 -0.55 -7.64
C GLN A 123 9.88 -1.56 -8.77
N LYS A 124 10.74 -2.56 -8.59
CA LYS A 124 10.93 -3.63 -9.58
C LYS A 124 9.65 -4.43 -9.80
N ILE A 125 8.91 -4.71 -8.74
CA ILE A 125 7.61 -5.38 -8.85
C ILE A 125 6.65 -4.52 -9.67
N LEU A 126 6.55 -3.23 -9.36
CA LEU A 126 5.66 -2.31 -10.06
C LEU A 126 6.00 -2.16 -11.53
N GLU A 127 7.29 -2.11 -11.87
CA GLU A 127 7.72 -1.99 -13.25
C GLU A 127 7.41 -3.25 -14.08
N LYS A 128 7.32 -4.40 -13.42
CA LYS A 128 7.08 -5.67 -14.11
C LYS A 128 5.61 -5.94 -14.38
N ILE A 129 4.73 -5.49 -13.50
CA ILE A 129 3.29 -5.75 -13.62
C ILE A 129 2.65 -4.64 -14.43
N ASP A 130 1.95 -5.00 -15.50
CA ASP A 130 1.29 -4.03 -16.38
C ASP A 130 0.15 -3.32 -15.64
N ILE A 131 0.11 -1.99 -15.79
CA ILE A 131 -0.99 -1.17 -15.28
C ILE A 131 -2.20 -1.37 -16.18
N PRO A 132 -3.38 -1.70 -15.64
CA PRO A 132 -4.58 -1.89 -16.43
C PRO A 132 -5.07 -0.59 -17.10
#